data_68ad5113e298d17ae95ee77cb10ccb0c
#
_entry.id   68ad5113e298d17ae95ee77cb10ccb0c
#
_cell.length_a   1.000
_cell.length_b   1.000
_cell.length_c   1.000
_cell.angle_alpha   90.00
_cell.angle_beta   90.00
_cell.angle_gamma   90.00
#
_symmetry.space_group_name_H-M   'P 1'
#
loop_
_entity.id
_entity.type
_entity.pdbx_description
1 polymer ?
#
loop_
_entity_poly.entity_id
_entity_poly.type
_entity_poly.pdbx_seq_one_letter_code
_entity_poly.pdbx_strand_id
1 'polypeptide(L)'
;YLTIDPIDGTRNFINGINKVVIMVSFIKVNKSIFSIIYDPIKNNFYHSYGNKIYKNHNLISPKKYHHHIGFLGSHAKDFFKNEISNYTEKKRSRSIGYDVIEILEGDRTFMTLYGSKIWDLFPAMSFLENLNFNSNLKTFDFDFNILNKKIIFYAKI
;
A
#
# COMPACT_ATOMS: atom_id res chain seq x y z
N TYR A 1 10.87 -8.05 -14.09
CA TYR A 1 10.00 -6.97 -14.61
C TYR A 1 10.22 -5.71 -13.80
N LEU A 2 10.00 -4.56 -14.46
CA LEU A 2 9.92 -3.25 -13.83
C LEU A 2 8.50 -2.73 -14.02
N THR A 3 7.86 -2.29 -12.94
CA THR A 3 6.60 -1.56 -13.00
C THR A 3 6.81 -0.11 -12.56
N ILE A 4 6.15 0.82 -13.24
CA ILE A 4 6.22 2.25 -12.94
C ILE A 4 4.80 2.81 -13.03
N ASP A 5 4.35 3.49 -11.96
CA ASP A 5 3.28 4.46 -12.03
C ASP A 5 3.87 5.87 -11.90
N PRO A 6 3.92 6.65 -12.97
CA PRO A 6 4.52 7.98 -12.94
C PRO A 6 3.68 9.00 -12.17
N ILE A 7 2.36 8.76 -11.99
CA ILE A 7 1.45 9.66 -11.26
C ILE A 7 0.34 8.83 -10.61
N ASP A 8 0.64 8.16 -9.50
CA ASP A 8 -0.42 7.57 -8.68
C ASP A 8 -1.20 8.69 -7.97
N GLY A 9 -2.53 8.62 -8.09
CA GLY A 9 -3.40 9.70 -7.67
C GLY A 9 -3.67 10.72 -8.77
N THR A 10 -3.78 10.31 -10.03
CA THR A 10 -4.06 11.20 -11.19
C THR A 10 -5.25 12.12 -10.97
N ARG A 11 -6.33 11.65 -10.31
CA ARG A 11 -7.48 12.51 -9.97
C ARG A 11 -7.12 13.61 -8.97
N ASN A 12 -6.23 13.32 -8.03
CA ASN A 12 -5.72 14.32 -7.09
C ASN A 12 -4.88 15.35 -7.83
N PHE A 13 -4.00 14.90 -8.72
CA PHE A 13 -3.18 15.78 -9.55
C PHE A 13 -4.02 16.75 -10.36
N ILE A 14 -5.04 16.28 -11.09
CA ILE A 14 -5.94 17.11 -11.89
C ILE A 14 -6.70 18.15 -11.03
N ASN A 15 -7.03 17.79 -9.77
CA ASN A 15 -7.77 18.67 -8.86
C ASN A 15 -6.85 19.51 -7.96
N GLY A 16 -5.55 19.55 -8.18
CA GLY A 16 -4.59 20.33 -7.36
C GLY A 16 -4.48 19.82 -5.90
N ILE A 17 -4.82 18.56 -5.65
CA ILE A 17 -4.71 17.95 -4.31
C ILE A 17 -3.31 17.37 -4.14
N ASN A 18 -2.59 17.79 -3.11
CA ASN A 18 -1.20 17.41 -2.82
C ASN A 18 -1.09 15.97 -2.23
N LYS A 19 -1.76 15.00 -2.85
CA LYS A 19 -1.71 13.58 -2.50
C LYS A 19 -1.45 12.75 -3.75
N VAL A 20 -0.26 12.93 -4.30
CA VAL A 20 0.24 12.26 -5.51
C VAL A 20 1.63 11.73 -5.24
N VAL A 21 1.95 10.58 -5.81
CA VAL A 21 3.28 9.96 -5.68
C VAL A 21 3.70 9.30 -6.98
N ILE A 22 4.98 9.01 -7.10
CA ILE A 22 5.55 8.16 -8.13
C ILE A 22 5.83 6.79 -7.49
N MET A 23 5.43 5.71 -8.17
CA MET A 23 5.65 4.36 -7.66
C MET A 23 6.47 3.54 -8.65
N VAL A 24 7.46 2.80 -8.13
CA VAL A 24 8.32 1.91 -8.92
C VAL A 24 8.49 0.59 -8.19
N SER A 25 8.50 -0.53 -8.91
CA SER A 25 8.85 -1.83 -8.33
C SER A 25 9.66 -2.68 -9.30
N PHE A 26 10.75 -3.27 -8.81
CA PHE A 26 11.50 -4.31 -9.48
C PHE A 26 10.99 -5.67 -9.01
N ILE A 27 10.52 -6.47 -9.94
CA ILE A 27 9.86 -7.75 -9.68
C ILE A 27 10.69 -8.90 -10.26
N LYS A 28 10.98 -9.89 -9.42
CA LYS A 28 11.62 -11.13 -9.81
C LYS A 28 10.80 -12.31 -9.27
N VAL A 29 10.44 -13.24 -10.15
CA VAL A 29 9.66 -14.45 -9.80
C VAL A 29 8.45 -14.08 -8.93
N ASN A 30 7.59 -13.22 -9.46
CA ASN A 30 6.33 -12.76 -8.85
C ASN A 30 6.47 -12.09 -7.46
N LYS A 31 7.68 -11.68 -7.10
CA LYS A 31 7.97 -11.00 -5.84
C LYS A 31 8.69 -9.68 -6.10
N SER A 32 8.27 -8.64 -5.42
CA SER A 32 9.00 -7.37 -5.43
C SER A 32 10.31 -7.53 -4.63
N ILE A 33 11.44 -7.25 -5.27
CA ILE A 33 12.76 -7.27 -4.65
C ILE A 33 13.23 -5.89 -4.21
N PHE A 34 12.66 -4.86 -4.81
CA PHE A 34 12.93 -3.47 -4.50
C PHE A 34 11.75 -2.62 -4.94
N SER A 35 11.29 -1.71 -4.09
CA SER A 35 10.22 -0.77 -4.42
C SER A 35 10.51 0.63 -3.94
N ILE A 36 9.97 1.60 -4.66
CA ILE A 36 10.08 3.03 -4.37
C ILE A 36 8.66 3.62 -4.32
N ILE A 37 8.44 4.51 -3.37
CA ILE A 37 7.37 5.50 -3.38
C ILE A 37 8.02 6.86 -3.16
N TYR A 38 7.87 7.77 -4.11
CA TYR A 38 8.39 9.12 -4.00
C TYR A 38 7.25 10.13 -3.94
N ASP A 39 7.21 10.91 -2.87
CA ASP A 39 6.30 12.05 -2.70
C ASP A 39 7.00 13.32 -3.21
N PRO A 40 6.68 13.81 -4.42
CA PRO A 40 7.35 14.97 -5.01
C PRO A 40 6.96 16.29 -4.31
N ILE A 41 5.80 16.33 -3.63
CA ILE A 41 5.33 17.54 -2.96
C ILE A 41 6.11 17.79 -1.67
N LYS A 42 6.35 16.73 -0.89
CA LYS A 42 7.11 16.80 0.37
C LYS A 42 8.58 16.49 0.19
N ASN A 43 9.00 16.12 -1.01
CA ASN A 43 10.35 15.65 -1.34
C ASN A 43 10.78 14.48 -0.43
N ASN A 44 9.87 13.53 -0.18
CA ASN A 44 10.14 12.33 0.61
C ASN A 44 10.32 11.12 -0.27
N PHE A 45 11.41 10.42 -0.06
CA PHE A 45 11.78 9.20 -0.78
C PHE A 45 11.68 7.99 0.14
N TYR A 46 10.75 7.09 -0.16
CA TYR A 46 10.58 5.83 0.53
C TYR A 46 11.08 4.70 -0.36
N HIS A 47 11.84 3.78 0.20
CA HIS A 47 12.22 2.57 -0.52
C HIS A 47 12.17 1.35 0.39
N SER A 48 11.85 0.22 -0.22
CA SER A 48 11.76 -1.10 0.39
C SER A 48 12.76 -2.02 -0.30
N TYR A 49 13.66 -2.63 0.46
CA TYR A 49 14.65 -3.59 -0.04
C TYR A 49 14.91 -4.68 0.98
N GLY A 50 14.85 -5.95 0.52
CA GLY A 50 14.87 -7.09 1.43
C GLY A 50 13.70 -7.01 2.40
N ASN A 51 13.98 -7.05 3.71
CA ASN A 51 12.97 -6.94 4.77
C ASN A 51 13.03 -5.57 5.48
N LYS A 52 13.50 -4.54 4.80
CA LYS A 52 13.71 -3.21 5.38
C LYS A 52 13.02 -2.14 4.57
N ILE A 53 12.56 -1.10 5.27
CA ILE A 53 11.95 0.09 4.69
C ILE A 53 12.75 1.31 5.17
N TYR A 54 12.95 2.24 4.26
CA TYR A 54 13.67 3.49 4.55
C TYR A 54 12.85 4.70 4.09
N LYS A 55 12.96 5.81 4.83
CA LYS A 55 12.52 7.14 4.44
C LYS A 55 13.75 8.05 4.44
N ASN A 56 14.08 8.66 3.30
CA ASN A 56 15.20 9.59 3.17
C ASN A 56 16.48 9.03 3.83
N HIS A 57 16.82 7.77 3.55
CA HIS A 57 17.93 6.99 4.12
C HIS A 57 17.77 6.53 5.59
N ASN A 58 16.74 6.96 6.31
CA ASN A 58 16.49 6.52 7.68
C ASN A 58 15.63 5.26 7.70
N LEU A 59 16.03 4.26 8.48
CA LEU A 59 15.29 3.01 8.63
C LEU A 59 13.95 3.27 9.33
N ILE A 60 12.87 2.77 8.74
CA ILE A 60 11.54 2.72 9.37
C ILE A 60 11.39 1.37 10.05
N SER A 61 11.13 1.38 11.35
CA SER A 61 10.84 0.16 12.12
C SER A 61 9.32 -0.11 12.16
N PRO A 62 8.90 -1.39 12.12
CA PRO A 62 7.52 -1.77 12.35
C PRO A 62 7.01 -1.23 13.69
N LYS A 63 5.78 -0.76 13.71
CA LYS A 63 5.12 -0.24 14.91
C LYS A 63 4.28 -1.34 15.57
N LYS A 64 4.00 -1.18 16.87
CA LYS A 64 2.96 -1.94 17.55
C LYS A 64 1.64 -1.19 17.42
N TYR A 65 0.59 -1.93 17.13
CA TYR A 65 -0.75 -1.36 16.94
C TYR A 65 -1.70 -1.95 17.99
N HIS A 66 -2.67 -1.16 18.44
CA HIS A 66 -3.60 -1.56 19.49
C HIS A 66 -5.05 -1.63 19.00
N HIS A 67 -5.34 -1.08 17.84
CA HIS A 67 -6.67 -1.12 17.22
C HIS A 67 -6.57 -0.91 15.71
N HIS A 68 -7.58 -1.35 15.00
CA HIS A 68 -7.64 -1.21 13.56
C HIS A 68 -8.14 0.17 13.14
N ILE A 69 -7.31 0.94 12.42
CA ILE A 69 -7.65 2.21 11.80
C ILE A 69 -7.23 2.17 10.34
N GLY A 70 -8.12 2.42 9.40
CA GLY A 70 -7.71 2.40 8.00
C GLY A 70 -8.83 2.61 6.99
N PHE A 71 -8.61 2.11 5.78
CA PHE A 71 -9.48 2.35 4.66
C PHE A 71 -10.24 1.12 4.25
N LEU A 72 -11.56 1.18 4.36
CA LEU A 72 -12.45 0.24 3.73
C LEU A 72 -13.06 0.88 2.48
N GLY A 73 -12.80 0.33 1.32
CA GLY A 73 -13.55 0.67 0.12
C GLY A 73 -15.01 0.23 0.24
N SER A 74 -15.93 0.96 -0.38
CA SER A 74 -17.38 0.67 -0.34
C SER A 74 -17.74 -0.77 -0.70
N HIS A 75 -16.95 -1.41 -1.56
CA HIS A 75 -17.12 -2.81 -1.97
C HIS A 75 -16.49 -3.84 -1.03
N ALA A 76 -15.86 -3.40 0.05
CA ALA A 76 -15.07 -4.26 0.93
C ALA A 76 -15.72 -4.51 2.29
N LYS A 77 -16.67 -3.68 2.72
CA LYS A 77 -17.26 -3.69 4.08
C LYS A 77 -17.82 -5.05 4.50
N ASP A 78 -18.45 -5.77 3.58
CA ASP A 78 -19.04 -7.09 3.89
C ASP A 78 -18.07 -8.25 3.69
N PHE A 79 -16.97 -8.00 3.01
CA PHE A 79 -16.04 -9.05 2.60
C PHE A 79 -14.94 -9.33 3.65
N PHE A 80 -14.58 -8.33 4.44
CA PHE A 80 -13.45 -8.41 5.38
C PHE A 80 -13.84 -8.26 6.86
N LYS A 81 -15.10 -8.51 7.18
CA LYS A 81 -15.59 -8.46 8.58
C LYS A 81 -14.90 -9.45 9.51
N ASN A 82 -14.43 -10.56 8.95
CA ASN A 82 -13.77 -11.61 9.72
C ASN A 82 -12.29 -11.32 9.96
N GLU A 83 -11.64 -10.54 9.10
CA GLU A 83 -10.22 -10.20 9.20
C GLU A 83 -9.99 -9.00 10.12
N ILE A 84 -10.91 -8.05 10.11
CA ILE A 84 -10.87 -6.86 10.95
C ILE A 84 -12.23 -6.61 11.62
N SER A 85 -12.26 -6.76 12.94
CA SER A 85 -13.39 -6.38 13.79
C SER A 85 -13.06 -5.11 14.56
N ASN A 86 -14.07 -4.30 14.92
CA ASN A 86 -13.90 -3.09 15.74
C ASN A 86 -12.88 -2.09 15.15
N TYR A 87 -13.10 -1.66 13.92
CA TYR A 87 -12.22 -0.73 13.23
C TYR A 87 -12.78 0.69 13.14
N THR A 88 -11.88 1.66 13.04
CA THR A 88 -12.21 3.04 12.68
C THR A 88 -11.92 3.27 11.19
N GLU A 89 -12.96 3.62 10.43
CA GLU A 89 -12.81 3.92 9.00
C GLU A 89 -12.23 5.32 8.79
N LYS A 90 -11.25 5.42 7.89
CA LYS A 90 -10.67 6.67 7.42
C LYS A 90 -10.95 6.87 5.93
N LYS A 91 -11.05 8.13 5.52
CA LYS A 91 -11.22 8.47 4.10
C LYS A 91 -9.96 8.13 3.31
N ARG A 92 -10.11 7.45 2.17
CA ARG A 92 -9.01 7.16 1.25
C ARG A 92 -8.44 8.44 0.66
N SER A 93 -7.13 8.44 0.44
CA SER A 93 -6.44 9.56 -0.24
C SER A 93 -6.75 9.62 -1.74
N ARG A 94 -7.22 8.54 -2.36
CA ARG A 94 -7.36 8.32 -3.81
C ARG A 94 -6.03 8.17 -4.53
N SER A 95 -4.99 7.80 -3.81
CA SER A 95 -3.67 7.42 -4.27
C SER A 95 -3.24 6.24 -3.41
N ILE A 96 -2.93 5.10 -4.01
CA ILE A 96 -2.57 3.88 -3.29
C ILE A 96 -1.23 4.08 -2.58
N GLY A 97 -0.25 4.65 -3.27
CA GLY A 97 1.05 4.91 -2.68
C GLY A 97 0.98 5.96 -1.57
N TYR A 98 0.11 6.96 -1.67
CA TYR A 98 -0.09 7.91 -0.59
C TYR A 98 -0.78 7.27 0.63
N ASP A 99 -1.73 6.34 0.40
CA ASP A 99 -2.33 5.54 1.48
C ASP A 99 -1.26 4.68 2.17
N VAL A 100 -0.29 4.11 1.43
CA VAL A 100 0.87 3.39 2.01
C VAL A 100 1.74 4.33 2.84
N ILE A 101 2.04 5.55 2.37
CA ILE A 101 2.78 6.55 3.16
C ILE A 101 2.06 6.87 4.47
N GLU A 102 0.74 7.02 4.44
CA GLU A 102 -0.06 7.27 5.65
C GLU A 102 -0.03 6.07 6.63
N ILE A 103 0.20 4.85 6.15
CA ILE A 103 0.48 3.68 6.99
C ILE A 103 1.90 3.74 7.56
N LEU A 104 2.89 4.04 6.74
CA LEU A 104 4.29 4.11 7.16
C LEU A 104 4.53 5.17 8.24
N GLU A 105 3.91 6.33 8.10
CA GLU A 105 4.13 7.49 8.99
C GLU A 105 3.08 7.63 10.09
N GLY A 106 1.88 7.14 9.83
CA GLY A 106 0.71 7.34 10.70
C GLY A 106 0.36 6.16 11.58
N ASP A 107 -0.91 6.15 11.97
CA ASP A 107 -1.50 5.13 12.85
C ASP A 107 -2.42 4.17 12.10
N ARG A 108 -2.34 4.18 10.77
CA ARG A 108 -3.20 3.32 9.96
C ARG A 108 -2.69 1.90 9.96
N THR A 109 -3.59 0.96 10.13
CA THR A 109 -3.26 -0.43 10.39
C THR A 109 -3.86 -1.40 9.39
N PHE A 110 -4.65 -0.87 8.45
CA PHE A 110 -5.17 -1.67 7.34
C PHE A 110 -5.51 -0.81 6.11
N MET A 111 -5.51 -1.45 4.95
CA MET A 111 -6.07 -0.91 3.71
C MET A 111 -6.66 -2.02 2.86
N THR A 112 -7.70 -1.70 2.08
CA THR A 112 -8.29 -2.60 1.12
C THR A 112 -8.09 -2.10 -0.30
N LEU A 113 -7.82 -3.01 -1.22
CA LEU A 113 -7.64 -2.74 -2.64
C LEU A 113 -8.66 -3.54 -3.45
N TYR A 114 -9.17 -2.92 -4.50
CA TYR A 114 -10.03 -3.58 -5.49
C TYR A 114 -9.83 -2.93 -6.86
N GLY A 115 -9.64 -3.74 -7.88
CA GLY A 115 -9.40 -3.24 -9.23
C GLY A 115 -8.06 -2.51 -9.40
N SER A 116 -7.12 -2.75 -8.48
CA SER A 116 -5.80 -2.11 -8.52
C SER A 116 -4.96 -2.69 -9.65
N LYS A 117 -4.18 -1.83 -10.27
CA LYS A 117 -3.23 -2.22 -11.30
C LYS A 117 -1.97 -2.83 -10.69
N ILE A 118 -1.24 -3.61 -11.47
CA ILE A 118 -0.01 -4.26 -10.99
C ILE A 118 1.05 -3.25 -10.56
N TRP A 119 1.14 -2.09 -11.22
CA TRP A 119 2.09 -1.02 -10.87
C TRP A 119 1.75 -0.29 -9.58
N ASP A 120 0.49 -0.38 -9.10
CA ASP A 120 0.07 0.10 -7.79
C ASP A 120 0.30 -0.97 -6.72
N LEU A 121 -0.05 -2.22 -7.06
CA LEU A 121 -0.13 -3.31 -6.12
C LEU A 121 1.25 -3.80 -5.67
N PHE A 122 2.21 -4.02 -6.58
CA PHE A 122 3.52 -4.55 -6.22
C PHE A 122 4.32 -3.63 -5.30
N PRO A 123 4.40 -2.30 -5.55
CA PRO A 123 5.04 -1.42 -4.59
C PRO A 123 4.32 -1.44 -3.24
N ALA A 124 2.98 -1.34 -3.22
CA ALA A 124 2.21 -1.36 -1.97
C ALA A 124 2.47 -2.63 -1.16
N MET A 125 2.40 -3.81 -1.80
CA MET A 125 2.70 -5.10 -1.16
C MET A 125 4.09 -5.12 -0.54
N SER A 126 5.11 -4.70 -1.28
CA SER A 126 6.49 -4.70 -0.80
C SER A 126 6.67 -3.94 0.51
N PHE A 127 6.03 -2.79 0.64
CA PHE A 127 6.07 -2.01 1.88
C PHE A 127 5.27 -2.66 3.00
N LEU A 128 4.05 -3.13 2.72
CA LEU A 128 3.15 -3.68 3.74
C LEU A 128 3.63 -5.03 4.28
N GLU A 129 4.18 -5.89 3.42
CA GLU A 129 4.82 -7.14 3.84
C GLU A 129 6.02 -6.87 4.76
N ASN A 130 6.84 -5.88 4.45
CA ASN A 130 7.99 -5.49 5.27
C ASN A 130 7.60 -4.81 6.59
N LEU A 131 6.36 -4.34 6.72
CA LEU A 131 5.75 -3.93 7.99
C LEU A 131 5.12 -5.11 8.75
N ASN A 132 5.24 -6.34 8.27
CA ASN A 132 4.60 -7.55 8.81
C ASN A 132 3.07 -7.49 8.79
N PHE A 133 2.48 -6.84 7.80
CA PHE A 133 1.04 -6.88 7.58
C PHE A 133 0.63 -8.24 7.04
N ASN A 134 -0.49 -8.76 7.54
CA ASN A 134 -1.13 -9.91 6.95
C ASN A 134 -1.88 -9.52 5.67
N SER A 135 -2.12 -10.50 4.80
CA SER A 135 -2.92 -10.33 3.60
C SER A 135 -3.75 -11.59 3.35
N ASN A 136 -4.88 -11.44 2.69
CA ASN A 136 -5.65 -12.56 2.15
C ASN A 136 -5.05 -13.13 0.85
N LEU A 137 -3.99 -12.55 0.32
CA LEU A 137 -3.23 -13.12 -0.79
C LEU A 137 -2.34 -14.26 -0.29
N LYS A 138 -2.65 -15.50 -0.69
CA LYS A 138 -1.87 -16.69 -0.26
C LYS A 138 -0.68 -16.96 -1.16
N THR A 139 -0.75 -16.66 -2.44
CA THR A 139 0.31 -16.80 -3.44
C THR A 139 0.10 -15.74 -4.52
N PHE A 140 1.17 -15.11 -4.92
CA PHE A 140 1.13 -14.12 -5.98
C PHE A 140 1.54 -14.79 -7.29
N ASP A 141 0.60 -15.45 -7.95
CA ASP A 141 0.79 -15.78 -9.35
C ASP A 141 0.60 -14.51 -10.16
N PHE A 142 1.53 -14.27 -11.07
CA PHE A 142 1.50 -13.13 -11.99
C PHE A 142 0.39 -13.32 -13.02
N ASP A 143 -0.86 -13.29 -12.54
CA ASP A 143 -2.04 -13.40 -13.37
C ASP A 143 -2.70 -12.02 -13.46
N PHE A 144 -2.95 -11.56 -14.67
CA PHE A 144 -3.73 -10.35 -14.92
C PHE A 144 -5.13 -10.38 -14.27
N ASN A 145 -5.63 -11.55 -13.91
CA ASN A 145 -6.87 -11.74 -13.14
C ASN A 145 -6.82 -11.15 -11.72
N ILE A 146 -5.65 -10.78 -11.22
CA ILE A 146 -5.54 -10.10 -9.92
C ILE A 146 -6.28 -8.77 -9.90
N LEU A 147 -6.48 -8.15 -11.05
CA LEU A 147 -7.21 -6.89 -11.21
C LEU A 147 -8.63 -6.93 -10.65
N ASN A 148 -9.22 -8.11 -10.53
CA ASN A 148 -10.59 -8.31 -10.02
C ASN A 148 -10.63 -8.88 -8.60
N LYS A 149 -9.47 -9.08 -7.96
CA LYS A 149 -9.43 -9.57 -6.58
C LYS A 149 -9.65 -8.44 -5.58
N LYS A 150 -10.41 -8.75 -4.54
CA LYS A 150 -10.51 -7.92 -3.33
C LYS A 150 -9.37 -8.30 -2.41
N ILE A 151 -8.54 -7.34 -2.07
CA ILE A 151 -7.32 -7.55 -1.29
C ILE A 151 -7.41 -6.72 -0.02
N ILE A 152 -7.03 -7.31 1.10
CA ILE A 152 -6.84 -6.62 2.36
C ILE A 152 -5.42 -6.82 2.87
N PHE A 153 -4.84 -5.74 3.37
CA PHE A 153 -3.62 -5.76 4.18
C PHE A 153 -3.96 -5.20 5.56
N TYR A 154 -3.57 -5.90 6.62
CA TYR A 154 -3.83 -5.50 8.00
C TYR A 154 -2.71 -5.89 8.94
N ALA A 155 -2.43 -5.01 9.92
CA ALA A 155 -1.48 -5.26 10.98
C ALA A 155 -2.01 -6.31 11.95
N LYS A 156 -1.12 -7.06 12.58
CA LYS A 156 -1.44 -7.84 13.78
C LYS A 156 -1.59 -6.88 14.95
N ILE A 157 -2.65 -7.04 15.72
CA ILE A 157 -2.91 -6.33 16.98
C ILE A 157 -2.64 -7.28 18.13
#